data_8d5cd23123e550b82379ea0153922818
#
_entry.id   8d5cd23123e550b82379ea0153922818
#
_cell.length_a   1.000
_cell.length_b   1.000
_cell.length_c   1.000
_cell.angle_alpha   90.00
_cell.angle_beta   90.00
_cell.angle_gamma   90.00
#
_symmetry.space_group_name_H-M   'P 1'
#
loop_
_entity.id
_entity.type
_entity.pdbx_description
1 polymer ?
#
loop_
_entity_poly.entity_id
_entity_poly.type
_entity_poly.pdbx_seq_one_letter_code
_entity_poly.pdbx_strand_id
1 'polypeptide(L)'
;TFREPLTRIDQLKNKNIVAIKADSGEQYTSWQAYKCLYSEVDHNGVSYCINNGRWFSVDQDFVHMVNEEYERIPVSEMEFLPHSVEYTRENDYTQAFVTPSPDHLLYMDAKLVSHGGGRSKIELCDILTEDKTFIHIKPYSGSAILSHLFNQAVVSAELVMSDQEFREKANAEIRDVGGSKGFQILVGCHPSVILAILSEHSEPRPPLPFFSKIVLRYAFRKLRTCGCKVYIKNIPKAI
;
A
#
# COMPACT_ATOMS: atom_id res chain seq x y z
N THR A 1 21.88 -15.74 6.54
CA THR A 1 21.17 -16.42 7.64
C THR A 1 22.06 -16.36 8.88
N PHE A 2 21.54 -15.93 10.01
CA PHE A 2 22.26 -16.02 11.28
C PHE A 2 22.25 -17.46 11.77
N ARG A 3 23.38 -17.95 12.23
CA ARG A 3 23.50 -19.33 12.77
C ARG A 3 22.80 -19.47 14.13
N GLU A 4 22.71 -18.37 14.88
CA GLU A 4 22.05 -18.28 16.18
C GLU A 4 21.07 -17.11 16.20
N PRO A 5 19.97 -17.18 16.96
CA PRO A 5 19.03 -16.06 17.11
C PRO A 5 19.75 -14.82 17.70
N LEU A 6 19.42 -13.65 17.17
CA LEU A 6 19.90 -12.40 17.72
C LEU A 6 19.13 -12.10 19.01
N THR A 7 19.85 -11.88 20.10
CA THR A 7 19.28 -11.52 21.41
C THR A 7 19.41 -10.04 21.73
N ARG A 8 20.32 -9.34 21.04
CA ARG A 8 20.58 -7.91 21.23
C ARG A 8 20.88 -7.24 19.89
N ILE A 9 20.32 -6.04 19.70
CA ILE A 9 20.51 -5.25 18.49
C ILE A 9 21.98 -4.89 18.22
N ASP A 10 22.77 -4.71 19.27
CA ASP A 10 24.21 -4.40 19.16
C ASP A 10 25.01 -5.49 18.44
N GLN A 11 24.54 -6.74 18.46
CA GLN A 11 25.19 -7.83 17.73
C GLN A 11 25.24 -7.58 16.21
N LEU A 12 24.36 -6.72 15.68
CA LEU A 12 24.36 -6.32 14.26
C LEU A 12 25.46 -5.31 13.92
N LYS A 13 26.04 -4.61 14.91
CA LYS A 13 27.11 -3.64 14.66
C LYS A 13 28.38 -4.28 14.08
N ASN A 14 28.61 -5.55 14.41
CA ASN A 14 29.77 -6.33 13.96
C ASN A 14 29.40 -7.35 12.86
N LYS A 15 28.25 -7.21 12.23
CA LYS A 15 27.79 -8.06 11.13
C LYS A 15 27.66 -7.26 9.86
N ASN A 16 27.98 -7.90 8.73
CA ASN A 16 27.78 -7.32 7.41
C ASN A 16 26.72 -8.10 6.62
N ILE A 17 25.93 -7.37 5.85
CA ILE A 17 25.11 -7.89 4.77
C ILE A 17 25.95 -7.80 3.52
N VAL A 18 26.13 -8.91 2.82
CA VAL A 18 26.97 -9.00 1.62
C VAL A 18 26.07 -9.29 0.42
N ALA A 19 26.20 -8.48 -0.62
CA ALA A 19 25.63 -8.77 -1.92
C ALA A 19 26.66 -9.50 -2.78
N ILE A 20 26.26 -10.61 -3.35
CA ILE A 20 27.08 -11.42 -4.26
C ILE A 20 26.47 -11.43 -5.66
N LYS A 21 27.29 -11.47 -6.69
CA LYS A 21 26.84 -11.66 -8.07
C LYS A 21 26.31 -13.10 -8.23
N ALA A 22 25.14 -13.23 -8.85
CA ALA A 22 24.47 -14.53 -8.98
C ALA A 22 25.23 -15.48 -9.93
N ASP A 23 25.94 -14.92 -10.91
CA ASP A 23 26.68 -15.64 -11.96
C ASP A 23 28.07 -16.12 -11.50
N SER A 24 28.82 -15.29 -10.79
CA SER A 24 30.21 -15.56 -10.40
C SER A 24 30.41 -15.91 -8.94
N GLY A 25 29.43 -15.64 -8.09
CA GLY A 25 29.58 -15.79 -6.63
C GLY A 25 30.50 -14.73 -5.98
N GLU A 26 31.04 -13.80 -6.76
CA GLU A 26 31.90 -12.74 -6.25
C GLU A 26 31.12 -11.71 -5.43
N GLN A 27 31.77 -11.22 -4.38
CA GLN A 27 31.22 -10.14 -3.60
C GLN A 27 31.14 -8.86 -4.43
N TYR A 28 29.91 -8.31 -4.58
CA TYR A 28 29.67 -7.04 -5.26
C TYR A 28 29.83 -5.85 -4.30
N THR A 29 29.22 -5.94 -3.11
CA THR A 29 29.28 -4.90 -2.10
C THR A 29 28.90 -5.46 -0.72
N SER A 30 29.16 -4.70 0.33
CA SER A 30 28.70 -5.04 1.68
C SER A 30 28.31 -3.81 2.47
N TRP A 31 27.38 -4.00 3.39
CA TRP A 31 26.91 -2.97 4.32
C TRP A 31 26.94 -3.50 5.73
N GLN A 32 27.28 -2.65 6.69
CA GLN A 32 27.13 -2.99 8.10
C GLN A 32 25.65 -3.25 8.40
N ALA A 33 25.32 -4.42 8.94
CA ALA A 33 23.93 -4.84 9.15
C ALA A 33 23.15 -3.86 10.04
N TYR A 34 23.78 -3.29 11.05
CA TYR A 34 23.16 -2.29 11.93
C TYR A 34 22.74 -1.00 11.18
N LYS A 35 23.50 -0.59 10.16
CA LYS A 35 23.16 0.58 9.34
C LYS A 35 22.02 0.31 8.34
N CYS A 36 21.75 -0.95 8.07
CA CYS A 36 20.63 -1.36 7.21
C CYS A 36 19.31 -1.48 7.98
N LEU A 37 19.32 -1.30 9.29
CA LEU A 37 18.11 -1.30 10.08
C LEU A 37 17.34 0.00 9.85
N TYR A 38 16.05 -0.20 9.60
CA TYR A 38 15.02 0.83 9.70
C TYR A 38 13.94 0.30 10.63
N SER A 39 13.58 1.06 11.63
CA SER A 39 12.50 0.73 12.56
C SER A 39 12.01 1.99 13.25
N GLU A 40 10.78 1.93 13.72
CA GLU A 40 10.15 2.94 14.55
C GLU A 40 9.67 2.29 15.85
N VAL A 41 9.76 3.03 16.94
CA VAL A 41 9.35 2.56 18.26
C VAL A 41 8.89 3.74 19.13
N ASP A 42 7.80 3.54 19.85
CA ASP A 42 7.37 4.47 20.87
C ASP A 42 7.93 4.03 22.24
N HIS A 43 8.61 4.94 22.92
CA HIS A 43 9.17 4.70 24.24
C HIS A 43 8.94 5.90 25.15
N ASN A 44 8.28 5.67 26.28
CA ASN A 44 7.93 6.72 27.26
C ASN A 44 7.20 7.93 26.63
N GLY A 45 6.29 7.68 25.69
CA GLY A 45 5.52 8.72 25.00
C GLY A 45 6.29 9.51 23.95
N VAL A 46 7.53 9.12 23.63
CA VAL A 46 8.34 9.72 22.57
C VAL A 46 8.53 8.71 21.45
N SER A 47 8.23 9.13 20.22
CA SER A 47 8.47 8.32 19.01
C SER A 47 9.93 8.45 18.59
N TYR A 48 10.56 7.32 18.40
CA TYR A 48 11.95 7.21 17.92
C TYR A 48 12.00 6.44 16.62
N CYS A 49 12.99 6.75 15.80
CA CYS A 49 13.31 5.93 14.63
C CYS A 49 14.82 5.66 14.55
N ILE A 50 15.18 4.50 14.00
CA ILE A 50 16.56 4.19 13.62
C ILE A 50 16.68 4.24 12.10
N ASN A 51 17.69 4.99 11.64
CA ASN A 51 18.06 5.07 10.24
C ASN A 51 19.58 5.22 10.12
N ASN A 52 20.19 4.47 9.22
CA ASN A 52 21.64 4.44 9.02
C ASN A 52 22.44 4.27 10.34
N GLY A 53 21.95 3.43 11.24
CA GLY A 53 22.56 3.13 12.52
C GLY A 53 22.50 4.26 13.56
N ARG A 54 21.68 5.28 13.36
CA ARG A 54 21.46 6.38 14.30
C ARG A 54 20.03 6.40 14.76
N TRP A 55 19.82 6.70 16.03
CA TRP A 55 18.50 6.94 16.61
C TRP A 55 18.16 8.43 16.56
N PHE A 56 16.92 8.71 16.21
CA PHE A 56 16.36 10.05 16.16
C PHE A 56 15.06 10.04 16.97
N SER A 57 14.84 11.06 17.77
CA SER A 57 13.53 11.36 18.35
C SER A 57 12.73 12.17 17.34
N VAL A 58 11.44 11.89 17.25
CA VAL A 58 10.51 12.68 16.41
C VAL A 58 9.94 13.79 17.27
N ASP A 59 9.86 15.01 16.68
CA ASP A 59 9.24 16.15 17.31
C ASP A 59 7.78 15.86 17.70
N GLN A 60 7.38 16.17 18.93
CA GLN A 60 6.06 15.82 19.48
C GLN A 60 4.92 16.59 18.82
N ASP A 61 5.13 17.87 18.47
CA ASP A 61 4.12 18.66 17.78
C ASP A 61 3.87 18.12 16.38
N PHE A 62 4.95 17.64 15.73
CA PHE A 62 4.84 16.96 14.45
C PHE A 62 4.11 15.63 14.56
N VAL A 63 4.39 14.83 15.59
CA VAL A 63 3.68 13.57 15.87
C VAL A 63 2.18 13.83 16.06
N HIS A 64 1.85 14.84 16.88
CA HIS A 64 0.46 15.22 17.15
C HIS A 64 -0.26 15.64 15.87
N MET A 65 0.34 16.53 15.08
CA MET A 65 -0.21 17.00 13.82
C MET A 65 -0.48 15.85 12.84
N VAL A 66 0.47 14.91 12.69
CA VAL A 66 0.32 13.74 11.79
C VAL A 66 -0.81 12.82 12.27
N ASN A 67 -0.93 12.60 13.58
CA ASN A 67 -2.00 11.79 14.14
C ASN A 67 -3.37 12.46 13.95
N GLU A 68 -3.50 13.76 14.21
CA GLU A 68 -4.74 14.49 13.97
C GLU A 68 -5.18 14.43 12.50
N GLU A 69 -4.25 14.63 11.56
CA GLU A 69 -4.56 14.53 10.13
C GLU A 69 -4.97 13.12 9.74
N TYR A 70 -4.36 12.10 10.32
CA TYR A 70 -4.75 10.70 10.13
C TYR A 70 -6.19 10.44 10.59
N GLU A 71 -6.57 10.94 11.76
CA GLU A 71 -7.92 10.78 12.29
C GLU A 71 -9.00 11.48 11.42
N ARG A 72 -8.63 12.52 10.68
CA ARG A 72 -9.54 13.23 9.76
C ARG A 72 -9.77 12.52 8.42
N ILE A 73 -8.97 11.50 8.07
CA ILE A 73 -9.20 10.72 6.85
C ILE A 73 -10.49 9.89 7.03
N PRO A 74 -11.49 10.01 6.14
CA PRO A 74 -12.72 9.26 6.29
C PRO A 74 -12.48 7.74 6.25
N VAL A 75 -13.19 7.00 7.09
CA VAL A 75 -13.28 5.54 7.01
C VAL A 75 -14.36 5.18 6.00
N SER A 76 -14.09 4.22 5.13
CA SER A 76 -15.08 3.75 4.16
C SER A 76 -16.21 3.00 4.85
N GLU A 77 -17.45 3.31 4.47
CA GLU A 77 -18.66 2.59 4.90
C GLU A 77 -18.88 1.29 4.11
N MET A 78 -18.11 1.07 3.03
CA MET A 78 -18.19 -0.17 2.26
C MET A 78 -17.93 -1.38 3.16
N GLU A 79 -18.80 -2.36 3.11
CA GLU A 79 -18.64 -3.61 3.82
C GLU A 79 -17.69 -4.54 3.07
N PHE A 80 -16.74 -5.09 3.78
CA PHE A 80 -15.78 -6.08 3.29
C PHE A 80 -15.97 -7.39 4.04
N LEU A 81 -15.73 -8.50 3.38
CA LEU A 81 -15.64 -9.79 4.05
C LEU A 81 -14.46 -9.78 5.02
N PRO A 82 -14.61 -10.26 6.25
CA PRO A 82 -13.47 -10.47 7.13
C PRO A 82 -12.46 -11.42 6.45
N HIS A 83 -11.16 -11.11 6.54
CA HIS A 83 -10.17 -12.02 6.00
C HIS A 83 -9.91 -13.20 6.95
N SER A 84 -9.64 -14.37 6.41
CA SER A 84 -9.39 -15.59 7.19
C SER A 84 -8.03 -16.20 6.88
N VAL A 85 -7.60 -17.17 7.67
CA VAL A 85 -6.37 -17.95 7.43
C VAL A 85 -6.43 -18.80 6.15
N GLU A 86 -7.62 -18.96 5.57
CA GLU A 86 -7.82 -19.67 4.30
C GLU A 86 -7.25 -18.87 3.12
N TYR A 87 -7.18 -17.54 3.25
CA TYR A 87 -6.55 -16.68 2.25
C TYR A 87 -5.05 -16.59 2.51
N THR A 88 -4.28 -17.41 1.81
CA THR A 88 -2.82 -17.45 1.95
C THR A 88 -2.14 -16.24 1.34
N ARG A 89 -2.80 -15.57 0.41
CA ARG A 89 -2.31 -14.39 -0.31
C ARG A 89 -3.40 -13.33 -0.41
N GLU A 90 -3.00 -12.10 -0.61
CA GLU A 90 -3.88 -10.95 -0.83
C GLU A 90 -4.85 -11.16 -1.99
N ASN A 91 -4.36 -11.68 -3.12
CA ASN A 91 -5.19 -11.95 -4.29
C ASN A 91 -6.25 -13.04 -4.05
N ASP A 92 -6.01 -14.03 -3.20
CA ASP A 92 -7.00 -15.05 -2.83
C ASP A 92 -8.20 -14.36 -2.13
N TYR A 93 -7.93 -13.45 -1.21
CA TYR A 93 -8.94 -12.64 -0.54
C TYR A 93 -9.70 -11.75 -1.54
N THR A 94 -8.96 -11.02 -2.38
CA THR A 94 -9.54 -10.09 -3.37
C THR A 94 -10.47 -10.83 -4.33
N GLN A 95 -10.09 -12.00 -4.81
CA GLN A 95 -10.91 -12.83 -5.67
C GLN A 95 -12.17 -13.35 -4.96
N ALA A 96 -12.03 -13.83 -3.71
CA ALA A 96 -13.16 -14.29 -2.92
C ALA A 96 -14.18 -13.17 -2.65
N PHE A 97 -13.70 -11.94 -2.46
CA PHE A 97 -14.55 -10.79 -2.23
C PHE A 97 -15.34 -10.37 -3.49
N VAL A 98 -14.73 -10.46 -4.67
CA VAL A 98 -15.37 -10.06 -5.94
C VAL A 98 -16.35 -11.12 -6.45
N THR A 99 -16.05 -12.41 -6.28
CA THR A 99 -16.81 -13.53 -6.86
C THR A 99 -18.32 -13.50 -6.60
N PRO A 100 -18.83 -13.11 -5.41
CA PRO A 100 -20.28 -13.06 -5.15
C PRO A 100 -21.03 -11.93 -5.87
N SER A 101 -20.32 -10.90 -6.36
CA SER A 101 -20.94 -9.68 -6.92
C SER A 101 -20.24 -9.21 -8.21
N PRO A 102 -20.10 -10.07 -9.23
CA PRO A 102 -19.32 -9.76 -10.44
C PRO A 102 -19.95 -8.65 -11.29
N ASP A 103 -21.23 -8.35 -11.10
CA ASP A 103 -21.91 -7.25 -11.80
C ASP A 103 -21.55 -5.88 -11.25
N HIS A 104 -21.07 -5.78 -10.02
CA HIS A 104 -20.74 -4.54 -9.32
C HIS A 104 -19.28 -4.38 -8.99
N LEU A 105 -18.53 -5.48 -8.91
CA LEU A 105 -17.12 -5.53 -8.55
C LEU A 105 -16.33 -6.24 -9.65
N LEU A 106 -15.24 -5.63 -10.10
CA LEU A 106 -14.37 -6.20 -11.11
C LEU A 106 -12.98 -6.48 -10.49
N TYR A 107 -12.52 -7.72 -10.63
CA TYR A 107 -11.19 -8.13 -10.17
C TYR A 107 -10.12 -7.59 -11.14
N MET A 108 -9.25 -6.72 -10.63
CA MET A 108 -8.21 -6.04 -11.40
C MET A 108 -6.78 -6.29 -10.89
N ASP A 109 -6.63 -7.09 -9.82
CA ASP A 109 -5.32 -7.42 -9.24
C ASP A 109 -4.39 -8.04 -10.29
N ALA A 110 -3.13 -7.61 -10.30
CA ALA A 110 -2.10 -7.99 -11.27
C ALA A 110 -2.42 -7.66 -12.75
N LYS A 111 -3.48 -6.86 -13.03
CA LYS A 111 -3.74 -6.34 -14.38
C LYS A 111 -2.93 -5.07 -14.60
N LEU A 112 -1.86 -5.22 -15.37
CA LEU A 112 -0.82 -4.21 -15.52
C LEU A 112 -1.01 -3.42 -16.81
N VAL A 113 -1.27 -2.13 -16.67
CA VAL A 113 -1.36 -1.19 -17.79
C VAL A 113 0.03 -0.66 -18.14
N SER A 114 0.44 -0.79 -19.40
CA SER A 114 1.72 -0.29 -19.87
C SER A 114 1.71 1.22 -20.02
N HIS A 115 2.74 1.90 -19.49
CA HIS A 115 2.94 3.34 -19.54
C HIS A 115 4.37 3.70 -19.97
N GLY A 116 4.59 4.92 -20.50
CA GLY A 116 5.92 5.43 -20.83
C GLY A 116 6.69 4.59 -21.87
N GLY A 117 6.06 4.27 -22.99
CA GLY A 117 6.66 3.46 -24.05
C GLY A 117 6.82 1.99 -23.70
N GLY A 118 6.00 1.48 -22.78
CA GLY A 118 5.96 0.07 -22.37
C GLY A 118 7.02 -0.34 -21.33
N ARG A 119 7.82 0.59 -20.85
CA ARG A 119 8.86 0.32 -19.82
C ARG A 119 8.30 0.20 -18.41
N SER A 120 7.25 0.93 -18.11
CA SER A 120 6.59 0.91 -16.82
C SER A 120 5.27 0.14 -16.93
N LYS A 121 4.98 -0.65 -15.92
CA LYS A 121 3.72 -1.39 -15.77
C LYS A 121 3.06 -0.93 -14.50
N ILE A 122 1.88 -0.38 -14.62
CA ILE A 122 1.11 0.23 -13.53
C ILE A 122 -0.15 -0.57 -13.31
N GLU A 123 -0.39 -0.95 -12.10
CA GLU A 123 -1.64 -1.57 -11.69
C GLU A 123 -2.69 -0.48 -11.44
N LEU A 124 -3.87 -0.65 -12.04
CA LEU A 124 -4.95 0.33 -11.90
C LEU A 124 -5.49 0.35 -10.47
N CYS A 125 -5.86 -0.80 -9.96
CA CYS A 125 -6.35 -1.08 -8.60
C CYS A 125 -6.49 -2.59 -8.45
N ASP A 126 -6.74 -3.09 -7.24
CA ASP A 126 -7.01 -4.51 -7.01
C ASP A 126 -8.47 -4.85 -7.34
N ILE A 127 -9.39 -3.92 -7.04
CA ILE A 127 -10.82 -4.03 -7.37
C ILE A 127 -11.33 -2.71 -7.92
N LEU A 128 -12.08 -2.78 -9.03
CA LEU A 128 -12.80 -1.66 -9.60
C LEU A 128 -14.31 -1.85 -9.40
N THR A 129 -14.99 -0.80 -8.94
CA THR A 129 -16.46 -0.80 -8.86
C THR A 129 -17.10 -0.06 -10.03
N GLU A 130 -18.39 -0.28 -10.29
CA GLU A 130 -19.13 0.44 -11.37
C GLU A 130 -19.17 1.96 -11.16
N ASP A 131 -19.22 2.44 -9.91
CA ASP A 131 -19.19 3.86 -9.56
C ASP A 131 -17.78 4.48 -9.59
N LYS A 132 -16.80 3.74 -10.14
CA LYS A 132 -15.39 4.16 -10.29
C LYS A 132 -14.68 4.35 -8.95
N THR A 133 -14.97 3.48 -8.00
CA THR A 133 -14.15 3.37 -6.80
C THR A 133 -12.98 2.42 -7.07
N PHE A 134 -11.77 2.91 -6.91
CA PHE A 134 -10.52 2.15 -6.98
C PHE A 134 -10.19 1.65 -5.58
N ILE A 135 -10.24 0.35 -5.38
CA ILE A 135 -9.92 -0.28 -4.10
C ILE A 135 -8.53 -0.87 -4.23
N HIS A 136 -7.62 -0.42 -3.38
CA HIS A 136 -6.28 -0.97 -3.24
C HIS A 136 -6.19 -1.69 -1.91
N ILE A 137 -5.70 -2.92 -1.92
CA ILE A 137 -5.67 -3.81 -0.75
C ILE A 137 -4.23 -4.24 -0.47
N LYS A 138 -3.81 -4.21 0.78
CA LYS A 138 -2.54 -4.79 1.22
C LYS A 138 -2.64 -5.35 2.64
N PRO A 139 -1.91 -6.43 2.93
CA PRO A 139 -1.80 -6.91 4.30
C PRO A 139 -1.05 -5.90 5.17
N TYR A 140 -1.49 -5.78 6.42
CA TYR A 140 -0.77 -5.01 7.43
C TYR A 140 0.60 -5.66 7.69
N SER A 141 1.64 -4.94 7.31
CA SER A 141 3.02 -5.37 7.50
C SER A 141 3.90 -4.16 7.87
N GLY A 142 5.10 -4.03 7.45
CA GLY A 142 5.91 -2.84 7.75
C GLY A 142 5.56 -1.61 6.91
N SER A 143 6.05 -0.44 7.33
CA SER A 143 5.83 0.86 6.67
C SER A 143 6.19 0.87 5.18
N ALA A 144 7.13 0.05 4.73
CA ALA A 144 7.51 -0.04 3.32
C ALA A 144 6.37 -0.55 2.42
N ILE A 145 5.66 -1.61 2.84
CA ILE A 145 4.56 -2.20 2.08
C ILE A 145 3.36 -1.27 2.06
N LEU A 146 3.02 -0.67 3.21
CA LEU A 146 1.94 0.30 3.29
C LEU A 146 2.25 1.56 2.47
N SER A 147 3.50 2.00 2.42
CA SER A 147 3.93 3.11 1.56
C SER A 147 3.75 2.79 0.07
N HIS A 148 3.98 1.52 -0.32
CA HIS A 148 3.73 1.07 -1.69
C HIS A 148 2.24 1.16 -2.04
N LEU A 149 1.34 0.68 -1.16
CA LEU A 149 -0.11 0.81 -1.30
C LEU A 149 -0.53 2.26 -1.58
N PHE A 150 -0.06 3.20 -0.77
CA PHE A 150 -0.45 4.61 -0.88
C PHE A 150 0.06 5.24 -2.18
N ASN A 151 1.31 4.94 -2.57
CA ASN A 151 1.89 5.46 -3.80
C ASN A 151 1.25 4.85 -5.05
N GLN A 152 0.91 3.57 -5.03
CA GLN A 152 0.21 2.89 -6.12
C GLN A 152 -1.13 3.57 -6.41
N ALA A 153 -1.93 3.85 -5.38
CA ALA A 153 -3.19 4.56 -5.50
C ALA A 153 -3.03 5.98 -6.09
N VAL A 154 -1.99 6.70 -5.68
CA VAL A 154 -1.70 8.04 -6.24
C VAL A 154 -1.37 7.94 -7.72
N VAL A 155 -0.45 7.05 -8.10
CA VAL A 155 0.03 6.93 -9.49
C VAL A 155 -1.13 6.52 -10.41
N SER A 156 -1.91 5.51 -10.03
CA SER A 156 -3.04 5.03 -10.84
C SER A 156 -4.10 6.12 -11.05
N ALA A 157 -4.50 6.82 -9.99
CA ALA A 157 -5.48 7.89 -10.09
C ALA A 157 -4.99 9.07 -10.93
N GLU A 158 -3.73 9.50 -10.75
CA GLU A 158 -3.13 10.57 -11.56
C GLU A 158 -3.10 10.22 -13.04
N LEU A 159 -2.65 9.02 -13.40
CA LEU A 159 -2.57 8.58 -14.79
C LEU A 159 -3.94 8.47 -15.44
N VAL A 160 -4.91 7.94 -14.71
CA VAL A 160 -6.30 7.89 -15.19
C VAL A 160 -6.84 9.28 -15.53
N MET A 161 -6.51 10.29 -14.75
CA MET A 161 -7.02 11.64 -14.96
C MET A 161 -6.23 12.43 -16.03
N SER A 162 -4.91 12.26 -16.08
CA SER A 162 -4.02 13.10 -16.89
C SER A 162 -3.60 12.47 -18.22
N ASP A 163 -3.61 11.14 -18.35
CA ASP A 163 -3.08 10.43 -19.51
C ASP A 163 -4.18 9.69 -20.29
N GLN A 164 -4.44 10.14 -21.51
CA GLN A 164 -5.45 9.53 -22.37
C GLN A 164 -5.04 8.11 -22.79
N GLU A 165 -3.79 7.91 -23.16
CA GLU A 165 -3.29 6.60 -23.60
C GLU A 165 -3.38 5.56 -22.48
N PHE A 166 -3.06 5.98 -21.25
CA PHE A 166 -3.23 5.14 -20.08
C PHE A 166 -4.70 4.76 -19.85
N ARG A 167 -5.65 5.71 -19.96
CA ARG A 167 -7.09 5.42 -19.83
C ARG A 167 -7.58 4.44 -20.88
N GLU A 168 -7.15 4.61 -22.14
CA GLU A 168 -7.55 3.72 -23.24
C GLU A 168 -7.06 2.28 -22.98
N LYS A 169 -5.82 2.11 -22.54
CA LYS A 169 -5.25 0.82 -22.17
C LYS A 169 -5.93 0.24 -20.93
N ALA A 170 -6.19 1.04 -19.90
CA ALA A 170 -6.94 0.60 -18.71
C ALA A 170 -8.33 0.11 -19.09
N ASN A 171 -9.03 0.82 -19.98
CA ASN A 171 -10.32 0.39 -20.49
C ASN A 171 -10.24 -0.89 -21.36
N ALA A 172 -9.13 -1.14 -22.02
CA ALA A 172 -8.90 -2.41 -22.70
C ALA A 172 -8.78 -3.56 -21.69
N GLU A 173 -7.94 -3.41 -20.65
CA GLU A 173 -7.82 -4.41 -19.57
C GLU A 173 -9.18 -4.66 -18.87
N ILE A 174 -9.96 -3.61 -18.60
CA ILE A 174 -11.31 -3.72 -18.03
C ILE A 174 -12.20 -4.62 -18.91
N ARG A 175 -12.19 -4.43 -20.23
CA ARG A 175 -12.95 -5.30 -21.15
C ARG A 175 -12.43 -6.72 -21.19
N ASP A 176 -11.11 -6.90 -21.18
CA ASP A 176 -10.47 -8.21 -21.27
C ASP A 176 -10.77 -9.09 -20.04
N VAL A 177 -10.98 -8.47 -18.88
CA VAL A 177 -11.43 -9.18 -17.67
C VAL A 177 -12.94 -9.30 -17.55
N GLY A 178 -13.70 -8.94 -18.59
CA GLY A 178 -15.15 -9.09 -18.64
C GLY A 178 -15.96 -7.90 -18.09
N GLY A 179 -15.31 -6.76 -17.84
CA GLY A 179 -15.99 -5.55 -17.36
C GLY A 179 -17.00 -5.01 -18.37
N SER A 180 -18.22 -4.75 -17.90
CA SER A 180 -19.28 -4.13 -18.69
C SER A 180 -18.98 -2.66 -19.01
N LYS A 181 -19.85 -2.02 -19.83
CA LYS A 181 -19.75 -0.58 -20.09
C LYS A 181 -19.86 0.27 -18.82
N GLY A 182 -20.49 -0.25 -17.77
CA GLY A 182 -20.59 0.38 -16.46
C GLY A 182 -19.24 0.64 -15.83
N PHE A 183 -18.24 -0.21 -16.06
CA PHE A 183 -16.87 -0.07 -15.49
C PHE A 183 -15.97 0.87 -16.28
N GLN A 184 -16.33 1.30 -17.48
CA GLN A 184 -15.45 2.14 -18.30
C GLN A 184 -15.13 3.48 -17.64
N ILE A 185 -13.86 3.87 -17.75
CA ILE A 185 -13.32 5.12 -17.21
C ILE A 185 -13.34 6.17 -18.32
N LEU A 186 -14.18 7.18 -18.14
CA LEU A 186 -14.35 8.27 -19.11
C LEU A 186 -13.39 9.43 -18.83
N VAL A 187 -13.23 10.30 -19.81
CA VAL A 187 -12.51 11.58 -19.62
C VAL A 187 -13.24 12.40 -18.55
N GLY A 188 -12.48 13.01 -17.65
CA GLY A 188 -13.03 13.77 -16.53
C GLY A 188 -13.48 12.90 -15.34
N CYS A 189 -13.25 11.59 -15.39
CA CYS A 189 -13.47 10.75 -14.24
C CYS A 189 -12.52 11.13 -13.09
N HIS A 190 -13.10 11.37 -11.91
CA HIS A 190 -12.38 11.54 -10.65
C HIS A 190 -12.74 10.35 -9.76
N PRO A 191 -11.90 9.31 -9.69
CA PRO A 191 -12.24 8.11 -8.97
C PRO A 191 -12.36 8.37 -7.46
N SER A 192 -13.21 7.61 -6.79
CA SER A 192 -13.08 7.40 -5.36
C SER A 192 -11.97 6.39 -5.11
N VAL A 193 -11.23 6.53 -4.02
CA VAL A 193 -10.11 5.64 -3.68
C VAL A 193 -10.31 5.09 -2.28
N ILE A 194 -10.29 3.78 -2.14
CA ILE A 194 -10.29 3.10 -0.85
C ILE A 194 -8.93 2.43 -0.65
N LEU A 195 -8.25 2.80 0.42
CA LEU A 195 -7.00 2.19 0.87
C LEU A 195 -7.35 1.16 1.95
N ALA A 196 -7.48 -0.09 1.56
CA ALA A 196 -7.93 -1.17 2.41
C ALA A 196 -6.75 -1.99 2.95
N ILE A 197 -6.76 -2.28 4.24
CA ILE A 197 -5.66 -2.95 4.93
C ILE A 197 -6.20 -4.17 5.65
N LEU A 198 -5.70 -5.36 5.28
CA LEU A 198 -5.99 -6.62 5.96
C LEU A 198 -5.18 -6.67 7.26
N SER A 199 -5.83 -6.76 8.42
CA SER A 199 -5.12 -6.78 9.69
C SER A 199 -5.78 -7.66 10.75
N GLU A 200 -5.04 -7.93 11.82
CA GLU A 200 -5.53 -8.64 13.03
C GLU A 200 -6.36 -7.73 13.96
N HIS A 201 -6.44 -6.42 13.66
CA HIS A 201 -7.17 -5.45 14.48
C HIS A 201 -8.65 -5.41 14.11
N SER A 202 -9.51 -5.23 15.10
CA SER A 202 -10.96 -5.18 14.92
C SER A 202 -11.52 -3.79 14.60
N GLU A 203 -10.75 -2.73 14.91
CA GLU A 203 -11.21 -1.36 14.72
C GLU A 203 -11.38 -1.02 13.21
N PRO A 204 -12.39 -0.21 12.84
CA PRO A 204 -12.62 0.15 11.43
C PRO A 204 -11.47 0.94 10.78
N ARG A 205 -10.68 1.65 11.60
CA ARG A 205 -9.47 2.38 11.20
C ARG A 205 -8.23 1.55 11.55
N PRO A 206 -7.34 1.24 10.59
CA PRO A 206 -6.14 0.47 10.88
C PRO A 206 -5.16 1.27 11.74
N PRO A 207 -4.52 0.66 12.76
CA PRO A 207 -3.50 1.32 13.57
C PRO A 207 -2.19 1.39 12.79
N LEU A 208 -1.99 2.46 12.00
CA LEU A 208 -0.78 2.61 11.19
C LEU A 208 0.44 3.01 12.00
N PRO A 209 1.63 2.47 11.66
CA PRO A 209 2.91 2.99 12.11
C PRO A 209 3.06 4.48 11.77
N PHE A 210 3.83 5.21 12.56
CA PHE A 210 3.95 6.67 12.42
C PHE A 210 4.42 7.09 11.02
N PHE A 211 5.46 6.45 10.48
CA PHE A 211 5.96 6.81 9.14
C PHE A 211 4.98 6.42 8.02
N SER A 212 4.16 5.37 8.22
CA SER A 212 3.06 5.06 7.30
C SER A 212 2.02 6.17 7.28
N LYS A 213 1.70 6.77 8.43
CA LYS A 213 0.78 7.92 8.51
C LYS A 213 1.35 9.13 7.76
N ILE A 214 2.66 9.37 7.82
CA ILE A 214 3.32 10.45 7.06
C ILE A 214 3.15 10.23 5.56
N VAL A 215 3.43 9.03 5.05
CA VAL A 215 3.28 8.73 3.61
C VAL A 215 1.82 8.83 3.19
N LEU A 216 0.92 8.28 4.00
CA LEU A 216 -0.52 8.39 3.75
C LEU A 216 -0.99 9.86 3.71
N ARG A 217 -0.50 10.71 4.60
CA ARG A 217 -0.79 12.16 4.60
C ARG A 217 -0.46 12.79 3.24
N TYR A 218 0.71 12.49 2.67
CA TYR A 218 1.09 12.99 1.34
C TYR A 218 0.19 12.43 0.25
N ALA A 219 -0.05 11.12 0.25
CA ALA A 219 -0.92 10.46 -0.71
C ALA A 219 -2.35 11.01 -0.65
N PHE A 220 -2.91 11.16 0.55
CA PHE A 220 -4.24 11.72 0.76
C PHE A 220 -4.36 13.14 0.21
N ARG A 221 -3.41 14.03 0.54
CA ARG A 221 -3.39 15.40 0.02
C ARG A 221 -3.32 15.42 -1.50
N LYS A 222 -2.44 14.61 -2.08
CA LYS A 222 -2.25 14.52 -3.52
C LYS A 222 -3.53 14.06 -4.24
N LEU A 223 -4.13 12.97 -3.79
CA LEU A 223 -5.40 12.46 -4.33
C LEU A 223 -6.54 13.49 -4.19
N ARG A 224 -6.63 14.16 -3.04
CA ARG A 224 -7.62 15.23 -2.83
C ARG A 224 -7.42 16.43 -3.77
N THR A 225 -6.17 16.82 -4.03
CA THR A 225 -5.85 17.89 -5.00
C THR A 225 -6.27 17.50 -6.41
N CYS A 226 -6.21 16.21 -6.74
CA CYS A 226 -6.72 15.65 -7.98
C CYS A 226 -8.27 15.52 -8.02
N GLY A 227 -8.98 15.90 -6.97
CA GLY A 227 -10.44 15.82 -6.91
C GLY A 227 -10.98 14.44 -6.52
N CYS A 228 -10.13 13.50 -6.12
CA CYS A 228 -10.56 12.18 -5.65
C CYS A 228 -11.20 12.26 -4.26
N LYS A 229 -12.22 11.45 -4.02
CA LYS A 229 -12.65 11.11 -2.66
C LYS A 229 -11.76 9.97 -2.15
N VAL A 230 -11.23 10.09 -0.95
CA VAL A 230 -10.25 9.13 -0.41
C VAL A 230 -10.72 8.62 0.94
N TYR A 231 -10.68 7.32 1.09
CA TYR A 231 -11.11 6.61 2.29
C TYR A 231 -10.03 5.61 2.72
N ILE A 232 -9.98 5.36 4.02
CA ILE A 232 -9.21 4.25 4.58
C ILE A 232 -10.16 3.19 5.11
N LYS A 233 -9.76 1.94 5.09
CA LYS A 233 -10.56 0.83 5.63
C LYS A 233 -9.66 -0.22 6.24
N ASN A 234 -9.97 -0.62 7.45
CA ASN A 234 -9.44 -1.85 8.03
C ASN A 234 -10.35 -3.03 7.68
N ILE A 235 -9.77 -4.12 7.24
CA ILE A 235 -10.46 -5.39 7.00
C ILE A 235 -9.96 -6.34 8.09
N PRO A 236 -10.80 -6.60 9.11
CA PRO A 236 -10.39 -7.42 10.24
C PRO A 236 -10.27 -8.89 9.85
N LYS A 237 -9.47 -9.62 10.60
CA LYS A 237 -9.44 -11.08 10.52
C LYS A 237 -10.72 -11.65 11.11
N ALA A 238 -11.25 -12.69 10.45
CA ALA A 238 -12.34 -13.49 11.00
C ALA A 238 -11.93 -14.13 12.33
N ILE A 239 -12.82 -14.09 13.30
CA ILE A 239 -12.64 -14.72 14.62
C ILE A 239 -12.92 -16.22 14.53
#